data_6da87a13cab17ada82209726f220b43c
#
_entry.id   6da87a13cab17ada82209726f220b43c
#
_cell.length_a   1.000
_cell.length_b   1.000
_cell.length_c   1.000
_cell.angle_alpha   90.00
_cell.angle_beta   90.00
_cell.angle_gamma   90.00
#
_symmetry.space_group_name_H-M   'P 1'
#
loop_
_entity.id
_entity.type
_entity.pdbx_description
1 polymer ?
#
loop_
_entity_poly.entity_id
_entity_poly.type
_entity_poly.pdbx_seq_one_letter_code
_entity_poly.pdbx_strand_id
1 'polypeptide(L)'
;MNDDDDVCLCFHVSRRKVIQFIRVEQPRRASELSNCYGAGTGCGWCRPFLERLMESERPESESLPAPHDYAEQRAQYRRRQP
;
A
#
# COMPACT_ATOMS: atom_id res chain seq x y z
N MET A 1 -3.65 -8.53 6.83
CA MET A 1 -2.80 -8.61 5.62
C MET A 1 -1.43 -9.13 6.01
N ASN A 2 -0.97 -10.14 5.31
CA ASN A 2 0.37 -10.71 5.51
C ASN A 2 1.39 -10.03 4.59
N ASP A 3 2.68 -10.29 4.84
CA ASP A 3 3.75 -9.68 4.05
C ASP A 3 3.70 -9.98 2.56
N ASP A 4 3.18 -11.15 2.19
CA ASP A 4 3.09 -11.56 0.79
C ASP A 4 1.82 -11.06 0.09
N ASP A 5 0.90 -10.47 0.84
CA ASP A 5 -0.33 -9.91 0.27
C ASP A 5 -0.07 -8.54 -0.35
N ASP A 6 -0.78 -8.23 -1.42
CA ASP A 6 -0.56 -6.99 -2.15
C ASP A 6 -1.22 -5.79 -1.46
N VAL A 7 -0.45 -4.73 -1.23
CA VAL A 7 -0.97 -3.42 -0.82
C VAL A 7 -1.45 -2.68 -2.05
N CYS A 8 -0.64 -2.64 -3.11
CA CYS A 8 -1.06 -2.07 -4.39
C CYS A 8 -1.65 -3.17 -5.26
N LEU A 9 -2.98 -3.16 -5.41
CA LEU A 9 -3.68 -4.19 -6.19
C LEU A 9 -3.59 -3.95 -7.70
N CYS A 10 -3.34 -2.70 -8.12
CA CYS A 10 -3.18 -2.39 -9.55
C CYS A 10 -1.87 -2.94 -10.11
N PHE A 11 -0.79 -2.81 -9.36
CA PHE A 11 0.55 -3.21 -9.80
C PHE A 11 1.09 -4.42 -9.05
N HIS A 12 0.27 -5.01 -8.19
CA HIS A 12 0.63 -6.21 -7.44
C HIS A 12 1.90 -6.05 -6.62
N VAL A 13 1.99 -4.94 -5.88
CA VAL A 13 3.13 -4.67 -5.01
C VAL A 13 2.80 -5.16 -3.60
N SER A 14 3.59 -6.13 -3.11
CA SER A 14 3.34 -6.75 -1.81
C SER A 14 3.70 -5.81 -0.65
N ARG A 15 3.09 -6.09 0.50
CA ARG A 15 3.42 -5.39 1.74
C ARG A 15 4.91 -5.49 2.06
N ARG A 16 5.51 -6.66 1.84
CA ARG A 16 6.94 -6.88 2.06
C ARG A 16 7.79 -5.94 1.21
N LYS A 17 7.46 -5.82 -0.07
CA LYS A 17 8.21 -4.94 -0.98
C LYS A 17 8.09 -3.48 -0.59
N VAL A 18 6.91 -3.04 -0.18
CA VAL A 18 6.70 -1.67 0.28
C VAL A 18 7.53 -1.39 1.53
N ILE A 19 7.48 -2.29 2.51
CA ILE A 19 8.23 -2.12 3.76
C ILE A 19 9.73 -2.12 3.49
N GLN A 20 10.21 -3.02 2.63
CA GLN A 20 11.63 -3.06 2.27
C GLN A 20 12.07 -1.77 1.59
N PHE A 21 11.24 -1.24 0.69
CA PHE A 21 11.52 0.03 0.03
C PHE A 21 11.63 1.16 1.05
N ILE A 22 10.70 1.23 2.01
CA ILE A 22 10.73 2.24 3.06
C ILE A 22 12.03 2.17 3.86
N ARG A 23 12.48 0.96 4.20
CA ARG A 23 13.71 0.77 4.99
C ARG A 23 14.97 1.13 4.23
N VAL A 24 15.04 0.76 2.96
CA VAL A 24 16.25 0.95 2.15
C VAL A 24 16.34 2.37 1.62
N GLU A 25 15.26 2.88 1.05
CA GLU A 25 15.26 4.18 0.37
C GLU A 25 14.94 5.34 1.31
N GLN A 26 14.32 5.05 2.45
CA GLN A 26 13.94 6.06 3.44
C GLN A 26 13.23 7.26 2.81
N PRO A 27 12.12 7.03 2.09
CA PRO A 27 11.40 8.11 1.43
C PRO A 27 10.84 9.09 2.47
N ARG A 28 10.79 10.36 2.10
CA ARG A 28 10.29 11.41 2.99
C ARG A 28 8.79 11.61 2.85
N ARG A 29 8.21 11.23 1.72
CA ARG A 29 6.79 11.41 1.39
C ARG A 29 6.23 10.10 0.85
N ALA A 30 4.95 9.85 1.14
CA ALA A 30 4.28 8.67 0.63
C ALA A 30 4.24 8.65 -0.91
N SER A 31 4.21 9.83 -1.55
CA SER A 31 4.24 9.91 -3.02
C SER A 31 5.51 9.32 -3.62
N GLU A 32 6.62 9.29 -2.87
CA GLU A 32 7.87 8.69 -3.34
C GLU A 32 7.77 7.16 -3.45
N LEU A 33 6.76 6.56 -2.81
CA LEU A 33 6.51 5.13 -2.94
C LEU A 33 6.10 4.72 -4.36
N SER A 34 5.77 5.69 -5.22
CA SER A 34 5.55 5.42 -6.64
C SER A 34 6.78 4.81 -7.31
N ASN A 35 7.98 5.04 -6.76
CA ASN A 35 9.21 4.43 -7.25
C ASN A 35 9.33 2.96 -6.85
N CYS A 36 8.45 2.48 -5.97
CA CYS A 36 8.38 1.07 -5.60
C CYS A 36 7.39 0.37 -6.54
N TYR A 37 7.85 0.02 -7.73
CA TYR A 37 7.07 -0.69 -8.74
C TYR A 37 5.74 0.01 -9.11
N GLY A 38 5.68 1.33 -8.97
CA GLY A 38 4.48 2.11 -9.31
C GLY A 38 3.41 2.13 -8.23
N ALA A 39 3.72 1.70 -7.00
CA ALA A 39 2.74 1.66 -5.92
C ALA A 39 2.03 3.02 -5.75
N GLY A 40 0.70 2.98 -5.72
CA GLY A 40 -0.13 4.16 -5.51
C GLY A 40 -0.43 4.97 -6.76
N THR A 41 0.14 4.62 -7.92
CA THR A 41 -0.05 5.39 -9.16
C THR A 41 -1.26 4.94 -9.99
N GLY A 42 -1.91 3.83 -9.60
CA GLY A 42 -3.09 3.33 -10.31
C GLY A 42 -4.38 3.99 -9.82
N CYS A 43 -5.30 3.18 -9.28
CA CYS A 43 -6.59 3.69 -8.83
C CYS A 43 -6.50 4.59 -7.58
N GLY A 44 -5.37 4.59 -6.89
CA GLY A 44 -5.17 5.42 -5.72
C GLY A 44 -5.74 4.86 -4.41
N TRP A 45 -6.41 3.73 -4.45
CA TRP A 45 -7.02 3.11 -3.27
C TRP A 45 -6.00 2.86 -2.14
N CYS A 46 -4.79 2.44 -2.50
CA CYS A 46 -3.78 2.05 -1.52
C CYS A 46 -3.07 3.24 -0.86
N ARG A 47 -3.24 4.47 -1.36
CA ARG A 47 -2.50 5.63 -0.87
C ARG A 47 -2.62 5.85 0.64
N PRO A 48 -3.82 5.81 1.26
CA PRO A 48 -3.91 5.96 2.71
C PRO A 48 -3.16 4.86 3.48
N PHE A 49 -3.14 3.65 2.93
CA PHE A 49 -2.44 2.53 3.57
C PHE A 49 -0.93 2.65 3.42
N LEU A 50 -0.46 3.18 2.28
CA LEU A 50 0.95 3.49 2.09
C LEU A 50 1.41 4.56 3.08
N GLU A 51 0.59 5.59 3.29
CA GLU A 51 0.88 6.64 4.27
C GLU A 51 0.98 6.06 5.68
N ARG A 52 0.07 5.14 6.04
CA ARG A 52 0.12 4.48 7.35
C ARG A 52 1.41 3.71 7.55
N LEU A 53 1.89 3.00 6.54
CA LEU A 53 3.15 2.28 6.62
C LEU A 53 4.34 3.25 6.75
N MET A 54 4.31 4.37 6.03
CA MET A 54 5.35 5.37 6.10
C MET A 54 5.45 6.06 7.47
N GLU A 55 4.30 6.37 8.07
CA GLU A 55 4.23 7.07 9.35
C GLU A 55 4.51 6.17 10.54
N SER A 56 4.41 4.86 10.37
CA SER A 56 4.65 3.89 11.44
C SER A 56 6.14 3.76 11.73
N GLU A 57 6.50 3.78 13.02
CA GLU A 57 7.87 3.49 13.45
C GLU A 57 8.25 2.04 13.15
N ARG A 58 7.26 1.15 13.12
CA ARG A 58 7.42 -0.26 12.82
C ARG A 58 6.42 -0.69 11.76
N PRO A 59 6.70 -0.40 10.49
CA PRO A 59 5.75 -0.75 9.42
C PRO A 59 5.36 -2.22 9.40
N GLU A 60 6.28 -3.10 9.76
CA GLU A 60 6.03 -4.54 9.82
C GLU A 60 4.99 -4.93 10.88
N SER A 61 4.77 -4.07 11.86
CA SER A 61 3.76 -4.28 12.91
C SER A 61 2.45 -3.56 12.61
N GLU A 62 2.39 -2.76 11.55
CA GLU A 62 1.19 -2.02 11.19
C GLU A 62 0.11 -2.97 10.70
N SER A 63 -1.07 -2.91 11.32
CA SER A 63 -2.18 -3.78 10.97
C SER A 63 -2.97 -3.19 9.81
N LEU A 64 -3.05 -3.91 8.70
CA LEU A 64 -3.87 -3.57 7.55
C LEU A 64 -4.99 -4.60 7.39
N PRO A 65 -6.10 -4.23 6.70
CA PRO A 65 -7.21 -5.17 6.52
C PRO A 65 -6.79 -6.49 5.90
N ALA A 66 -7.54 -7.55 6.17
CA ALA A 66 -7.34 -8.84 5.53
C ALA A 66 -7.53 -8.71 4.01
N PRO A 67 -6.84 -9.53 3.19
CA PRO A 67 -6.89 -9.38 1.74
C PRO A 67 -8.29 -9.38 1.14
N HIS A 68 -9.17 -10.24 1.65
CA HIS A 68 -10.55 -10.30 1.15
C HIS A 68 -11.28 -8.98 1.41
N ASP A 69 -11.21 -8.48 2.63
CA ASP A 69 -11.86 -7.22 3.01
C ASP A 69 -11.24 -6.04 2.26
N TYR A 70 -9.94 -6.05 2.12
CA TYR A 70 -9.19 -5.02 1.41
C TYR A 70 -9.64 -4.91 -0.05
N ALA A 71 -9.72 -6.06 -0.72
CA ALA A 71 -10.13 -6.10 -2.12
C ALA A 71 -11.60 -5.69 -2.30
N GLU A 72 -12.47 -6.10 -1.37
CA GLU A 72 -13.88 -5.73 -1.40
C GLU A 72 -14.07 -4.23 -1.18
N GLN A 73 -13.37 -3.64 -0.23
CA GLN A 73 -13.43 -2.21 0.03
C GLN A 73 -12.91 -1.42 -1.18
N ARG A 74 -11.85 -1.92 -1.83
CA ARG A 74 -11.33 -1.31 -3.05
C ARG A 74 -12.37 -1.35 -4.17
N ALA A 75 -13.07 -2.45 -4.32
CA ALA A 75 -14.11 -2.57 -5.34
C ALA A 75 -15.21 -1.55 -5.13
N GLN A 76 -15.61 -1.32 -3.87
CA GLN A 76 -16.58 -0.29 -3.51
C GLN A 76 -16.06 1.11 -3.81
N TYR A 77 -14.80 1.38 -3.50
CA TYR A 77 -14.15 2.66 -3.80
C TYR A 77 -14.19 2.95 -5.29
N ARG A 78 -13.84 1.95 -6.11
CA ARG A 78 -13.83 2.11 -7.56
C ARG A 78 -15.23 2.35 -8.15
N ARG A 79 -16.27 1.78 -7.56
CA ARG A 79 -17.65 2.02 -8.00
C ARG A 79 -18.11 3.44 -7.74
N ARG A 80 -17.53 4.12 -6.75
CA ARG A 80 -17.88 5.50 -6.39
C ARG A 80 -17.12 6.53 -7.22
N GLN A 81 -16.11 6.10 -7.97
CA GLN A 81 -15.34 7.00 -8.83
C GLN A 81 -16.12 7.30 -10.11
N PRO A 82 -16.22 8.59 -10.53
CA PRO A 82 -16.89 8.94 -11.78
C PRO A 82 -16.19 8.41 -13.00
#